data_bcc3d4dd1af040e92cf0cb0dd0053de9
#
_entry.id   bcc3d4dd1af040e92cf0cb0dd0053de9
#
_cell.length_a   1.000
_cell.length_b   1.000
_cell.length_c   1.000
_cell.angle_alpha   90.00
_cell.angle_beta   90.00
_cell.angle_gamma   90.00
#
_symmetry.space_group_name_H-M   'P 1'
#
loop_
_entity.id
_entity.type
_entity.pdbx_description
1 polymer ?
#
loop_
_entity_poly.entity_id
_entity_poly.type
_entity_poly.pdbx_seq_one_letter_code
_entity_poly.pdbx_strand_id
1 'polypeptide(L)'
;MVAVRYLVHNVDSAVAFYRDRYGIKLEQQFGAAMAIMEHEELRLWLAGPGASASRPMPDGRKPEAGGWNRFVIEVDDLEGKVAELRQLGVKFLNDIVVGTGGKQILCEDPSGNVVELFEPGS
;
A
#
# COMPACT_ATOMS: atom_id res chain seq x y z
N MET A 1 1.32 10.10 -17.27
CA MET A 1 1.20 9.80 -15.82
C MET A 1 1.19 8.29 -15.64
N VAL A 2 1.86 7.81 -14.62
CA VAL A 2 1.84 6.38 -14.25
C VAL A 2 1.25 6.26 -12.85
N ALA A 3 0.30 5.35 -12.68
CA ALA A 3 -0.34 5.09 -11.40
C ALA A 3 -0.35 3.59 -11.10
N VAL A 4 -0.38 3.25 -9.82
CA VAL A 4 -0.58 1.88 -9.34
C VAL A 4 -1.98 1.81 -8.77
N ARG A 5 -2.72 0.77 -9.10
CA ARG A 5 -4.07 0.55 -8.58
C ARG A 5 -4.07 -0.62 -7.60
N TYR A 6 -4.55 -0.35 -6.39
CA TYR A 6 -4.79 -1.37 -5.39
C TYR A 6 -6.30 -1.53 -5.17
N LEU A 7 -6.75 -2.76 -5.19
CA LEU A 7 -8.12 -3.11 -4.80
C LEU A 7 -8.18 -3.12 -3.27
N VAL A 8 -9.18 -2.49 -2.68
CA VAL A 8 -9.32 -2.41 -1.23
C VAL A 8 -10.74 -2.75 -0.82
N HIS A 9 -10.91 -3.27 0.39
CA HIS A 9 -12.22 -3.62 0.91
C HIS A 9 -13.00 -2.39 1.36
N ASN A 10 -12.31 -1.36 1.83
CA ASN A 10 -12.93 -0.13 2.32
C ASN A 10 -12.00 1.04 1.99
N VAL A 11 -12.50 1.98 1.18
CA VAL A 11 -11.69 3.11 0.71
C VAL A 11 -11.30 4.02 1.87
N ASP A 12 -12.22 4.31 2.80
CA ASP A 12 -11.91 5.22 3.92
C ASP A 12 -10.81 4.67 4.81
N SER A 13 -10.86 3.39 5.15
CA SER A 13 -9.81 2.78 5.98
C SER A 13 -8.48 2.68 5.25
N ALA A 14 -8.50 2.46 3.94
CA ALA A 14 -7.29 2.44 3.13
C ALA A 14 -6.65 3.83 3.06
N VAL A 15 -7.44 4.87 2.83
CA VAL A 15 -6.96 6.26 2.84
C VAL A 15 -6.33 6.60 4.19
N ALA A 16 -7.01 6.28 5.28
CA ALA A 16 -6.49 6.55 6.62
C ALA A 16 -5.15 5.82 6.85
N PHE A 17 -5.05 4.56 6.42
CA PHE A 17 -3.82 3.78 6.55
C PHE A 17 -2.66 4.45 5.82
N TYR A 18 -2.81 4.72 4.54
CA TYR A 18 -1.72 5.29 3.73
C TYR A 18 -1.36 6.72 4.15
N ARG A 19 -2.35 7.52 4.53
CA ARG A 19 -2.12 8.88 5.02
C ARG A 19 -1.43 8.89 6.38
N ASP A 20 -1.96 8.12 7.34
CA ASP A 20 -1.54 8.22 8.74
C ASP A 20 -0.27 7.44 9.02
N ARG A 21 0.00 6.35 8.28
CA ARG A 21 1.20 5.52 8.48
C ARG A 21 2.38 5.95 7.62
N TYR A 22 2.12 6.45 6.41
CA TYR A 22 3.18 6.73 5.44
C TYR A 22 3.19 8.16 4.94
N GLY A 23 2.27 9.01 5.39
CA GLY A 23 2.23 10.39 4.95
C GLY A 23 1.85 10.57 3.49
N ILE A 24 1.19 9.58 2.88
CA ILE A 24 0.73 9.67 1.50
C ILE A 24 -0.49 10.56 1.48
N LYS A 25 -0.50 11.58 0.63
CA LYS A 25 -1.54 12.59 0.63
C LYS A 25 -2.76 12.12 -0.15
N LEU A 26 -3.95 12.40 0.38
CA LEU A 26 -5.18 12.23 -0.37
C LEU A 26 -5.32 13.40 -1.35
N GLU A 27 -5.35 13.09 -2.64
CA GLU A 27 -5.55 14.09 -3.68
C GLU A 27 -7.04 14.29 -3.96
N GLN A 28 -7.79 13.19 -4.11
CA GLN A 28 -9.21 13.23 -4.40
C GLN A 28 -9.86 11.91 -3.98
N GLN A 29 -11.10 12.01 -3.49
CA GLN A 29 -11.89 10.82 -3.14
C GLN A 29 -13.27 10.91 -3.77
N PHE A 30 -13.72 9.80 -4.34
CA PHE A 30 -15.03 9.65 -4.96
C PHE A 30 -15.90 8.77 -4.06
N GLY A 31 -16.27 9.28 -2.89
CA GLY A 31 -17.07 8.54 -1.92
C GLY A 31 -16.43 7.21 -1.50
N ALA A 32 -17.22 6.17 -1.46
CA ALA A 32 -16.76 4.83 -1.11
C ALA A 32 -16.18 4.04 -2.29
N ALA A 33 -16.27 4.59 -3.51
CA ALA A 33 -15.86 3.87 -4.71
C ALA A 33 -14.35 3.92 -4.95
N MET A 34 -13.74 5.09 -4.78
CA MET A 34 -12.35 5.27 -5.22
C MET A 34 -11.68 6.44 -4.49
N ALA A 35 -10.37 6.35 -4.33
CA ALA A 35 -9.53 7.47 -3.90
C ALA A 35 -8.26 7.51 -4.72
N ILE A 36 -7.75 8.73 -4.93
CA ILE A 36 -6.47 8.99 -5.59
C ILE A 36 -5.55 9.57 -4.54
N MET A 37 -4.44 8.90 -4.29
CA MET A 37 -3.42 9.33 -3.35
C MET A 37 -2.11 9.62 -4.08
N GLU A 38 -1.31 10.50 -3.51
CA GLU A 38 -0.08 10.98 -4.12
C GLU A 38 1.05 10.99 -3.12
N HIS A 39 2.21 10.45 -3.53
CA HIS A 39 3.44 10.52 -2.75
C HIS A 39 4.61 10.58 -3.72
N GLU A 40 5.31 11.73 -3.76
CA GLU A 40 6.39 11.96 -4.70
C GLU A 40 5.90 11.72 -6.13
N GLU A 41 6.50 10.78 -6.86
CA GLU A 41 6.10 10.45 -8.23
C GLU A 41 5.02 9.37 -8.28
N LEU A 42 4.69 8.75 -7.13
CA LEU A 42 3.67 7.72 -7.06
C LEU A 42 2.27 8.33 -7.08
N ARG A 43 1.42 7.79 -7.93
CA ARG A 43 -0.03 7.95 -7.83
C ARG A 43 -0.61 6.61 -7.44
N LEU A 44 -1.26 6.56 -6.29
CA LEU A 44 -1.87 5.34 -5.77
C LEU A 44 -3.38 5.48 -5.87
N TRP A 45 -3.99 4.66 -6.72
CA TRP A 45 -5.43 4.65 -6.92
C TRP A 45 -6.01 3.50 -6.11
N LEU A 46 -6.87 3.83 -5.15
CA LEU A 46 -7.51 2.84 -4.28
C LEU A 46 -8.93 2.60 -4.79
N ALA A 47 -9.21 1.39 -5.24
CA ALA A 47 -10.51 1.01 -5.81
C ALA A 47 -11.29 0.15 -4.82
N GLY A 48 -12.40 0.68 -4.32
CA GLY A 48 -13.30 -0.05 -3.43
C GLY A 48 -14.23 -1.00 -4.20
N PRO A 49 -15.10 -1.72 -3.48
CA PRO A 49 -15.98 -2.73 -4.11
C PRO A 49 -16.94 -2.15 -5.15
N GLY A 50 -17.31 -0.88 -5.02
CA GLY A 50 -18.21 -0.21 -5.98
C GLY A 50 -17.54 0.38 -7.20
N ALA A 51 -16.21 0.32 -7.29
CA ALA A 51 -15.48 0.90 -8.42
C ALA A 51 -15.63 0.06 -9.68
N SER A 52 -15.52 0.71 -10.84
CA SER A 52 -15.54 -0.01 -12.12
C SER A 52 -14.40 -1.03 -12.22
N ALA A 53 -13.25 -0.72 -11.62
CA ALA A 53 -12.10 -1.61 -11.59
C ALA A 53 -12.34 -2.90 -10.79
N SER A 54 -13.37 -2.92 -9.95
CA SER A 54 -13.70 -4.10 -9.14
C SER A 54 -14.73 -5.01 -9.79
N ARG A 55 -15.16 -4.71 -11.01
CA ARG A 55 -16.15 -5.53 -11.72
C ARG A 55 -15.57 -6.89 -12.11
N PRO A 56 -16.37 -7.96 -12.04
CA PRO A 56 -15.92 -9.27 -12.49
C PRO A 56 -15.50 -9.26 -13.95
N MET A 57 -14.54 -10.12 -14.28
CA MET A 57 -14.12 -10.34 -15.66
C MET A 57 -15.15 -11.19 -16.40
N PRO A 58 -15.14 -11.18 -17.76
CA PRO A 58 -16.07 -12.01 -18.53
C PRO A 58 -16.03 -13.50 -18.20
N ASP A 59 -14.89 -14.01 -17.74
CA ASP A 59 -14.70 -15.40 -17.35
C ASP A 59 -15.09 -15.69 -15.89
N GLY A 60 -15.63 -14.71 -15.18
CA GLY A 60 -16.10 -14.83 -13.80
C GLY A 60 -15.05 -14.54 -12.73
N ARG A 61 -13.78 -14.35 -13.07
CA ARG A 61 -12.77 -14.00 -12.07
C ARG A 61 -13.02 -12.58 -11.58
N LYS A 62 -12.81 -12.39 -10.26
CA LYS A 62 -13.03 -11.09 -9.62
C LYS A 62 -11.70 -10.47 -9.24
N PRO A 63 -11.48 -9.19 -9.55
CA PRO A 63 -10.33 -8.47 -9.00
C PRO A 63 -10.41 -8.45 -7.47
N GLU A 64 -9.30 -8.78 -6.82
CA GLU A 64 -9.23 -8.90 -5.36
C GLU A 64 -7.98 -8.21 -4.83
N ALA A 65 -8.05 -7.75 -3.57
CA ALA A 65 -6.91 -7.23 -2.85
C ALA A 65 -5.90 -8.35 -2.55
N GLY A 66 -4.63 -8.00 -2.36
CA GLY A 66 -3.56 -8.93 -2.02
C GLY A 66 -2.62 -9.20 -3.18
N GLY A 67 -1.96 -10.34 -3.14
CA GLY A 67 -0.94 -10.71 -4.12
C GLY A 67 0.46 -10.29 -3.68
N TRP A 68 1.47 -10.54 -4.55
CA TRP A 68 2.87 -10.26 -4.22
C TRP A 68 3.45 -9.03 -4.91
N ASN A 69 2.79 -8.51 -5.93
CA ASN A 69 3.18 -7.24 -6.55
C ASN A 69 2.91 -6.12 -5.56
N ARG A 70 3.87 -5.19 -5.47
CA ARG A 70 3.80 -4.12 -4.48
C ARG A 70 4.61 -2.91 -4.92
N PHE A 71 4.32 -1.79 -4.33
CA PHE A 71 5.21 -0.64 -4.45
C PHE A 71 6.15 -0.59 -3.24
N VAL A 72 7.24 0.13 -3.41
CA VAL A 72 8.31 0.23 -2.44
C VAL A 72 8.36 1.66 -1.92
N ILE A 73 8.41 1.81 -0.60
CA ILE A 73 8.64 3.09 0.05
C ILE A 73 10.06 3.07 0.62
N GLU A 74 10.91 3.97 0.16
CA GLU A 74 12.25 4.11 0.72
C GLU A 74 12.18 4.87 2.04
N VAL A 75 12.95 4.39 3.01
CA VAL A 75 13.06 5.02 4.34
C VAL A 75 14.53 5.14 4.71
N ASP A 76 14.86 6.12 5.56
CA ASP A 76 16.24 6.35 5.99
C ASP A 76 16.66 5.44 7.14
N ASP A 77 15.71 5.04 8.00
CA ASP A 77 15.95 4.21 9.18
C ASP A 77 14.87 3.13 9.24
N LEU A 78 15.18 1.97 8.66
CA LEU A 78 14.20 0.89 8.56
C LEU A 78 13.84 0.32 9.92
N GLU A 79 14.83 0.09 10.81
CA GLU A 79 14.56 -0.45 12.14
C GLU A 79 13.66 0.48 12.95
N GLY A 80 13.93 1.79 12.89
CA GLY A 80 13.12 2.79 13.59
C GLY A 80 11.70 2.85 13.04
N LYS A 81 11.56 2.82 11.71
CA LYS A 81 10.25 2.84 11.06
C LYS A 81 9.42 1.60 11.40
N VAL A 82 10.05 0.44 11.39
CA VAL A 82 9.39 -0.82 11.76
C VAL A 82 8.90 -0.79 13.20
N ALA A 83 9.74 -0.31 14.12
CA ALA A 83 9.35 -0.19 15.54
C ALA A 83 8.14 0.74 15.71
N GLU A 84 8.16 1.88 15.04
CA GLU A 84 7.05 2.83 15.05
C GLU A 84 5.76 2.18 14.53
N LEU A 85 5.84 1.54 13.38
CA LEU A 85 4.66 0.94 12.74
C LEU A 85 4.11 -0.25 13.53
N ARG A 86 4.97 -1.02 14.18
CA ARG A 86 4.51 -2.12 15.05
C ARG A 86 3.72 -1.60 16.23
N GLN A 87 4.15 -0.49 16.83
CA GLN A 87 3.39 0.15 17.90
C GLN A 87 2.04 0.66 17.44
N LEU A 88 1.93 1.02 16.17
CA LEU A 88 0.68 1.48 15.57
C LEU A 88 -0.19 0.33 15.03
N GLY A 89 0.22 -0.92 15.24
CA GLY A 89 -0.56 -2.08 14.89
C GLY A 89 -0.44 -2.53 13.43
N VAL A 90 0.54 -2.04 12.69
CA VAL A 90 0.76 -2.48 11.32
C VAL A 90 1.23 -3.94 11.31
N LYS A 91 0.64 -4.75 10.43
CA LYS A 91 0.97 -6.15 10.30
C LYS A 91 2.15 -6.34 9.36
N PHE A 92 3.19 -7.01 9.83
CA PHE A 92 4.35 -7.37 9.02
C PHE A 92 4.29 -8.85 8.62
N LEU A 93 4.75 -9.13 7.40
CA LEU A 93 4.75 -10.50 6.87
C LEU A 93 6.03 -11.24 7.16
N ASN A 94 7.11 -10.54 7.46
CA ASN A 94 8.42 -11.14 7.73
C ASN A 94 9.23 -10.24 8.67
N ASP A 95 10.46 -10.64 8.91
CA ASP A 95 11.46 -9.80 9.57
C ASP A 95 12.32 -9.10 8.54
N ILE A 96 13.13 -8.14 8.98
CA ILE A 96 14.02 -7.40 8.08
C ILE A 96 14.98 -8.36 7.39
N VAL A 97 15.00 -8.30 6.06
CA VAL A 97 15.90 -9.07 5.21
C VAL A 97 17.02 -8.15 4.75
N VAL A 98 18.26 -8.56 4.97
CA VAL A 98 19.44 -7.83 4.50
C VAL A 98 19.89 -8.44 3.18
N GLY A 99 19.92 -7.63 2.13
CA GLY A 99 20.34 -8.02 0.80
C GLY A 99 21.51 -7.20 0.31
N THR A 100 21.91 -7.41 -0.93
CA THR A 100 23.04 -6.67 -1.54
C THR A 100 22.73 -5.20 -1.76
N GLY A 101 21.47 -4.87 -2.04
CA GLY A 101 21.07 -3.47 -2.32
C GLY A 101 20.66 -2.69 -1.09
N GLY A 102 20.49 -3.34 0.05
CA GLY A 102 20.00 -2.70 1.27
C GLY A 102 19.19 -3.66 2.13
N LYS A 103 18.27 -3.11 2.91
CA LYS A 103 17.41 -3.88 3.81
C LYS A 103 15.96 -3.65 3.46
N GLN A 104 15.13 -4.68 3.64
CA GLN A 104 13.71 -4.60 3.29
C GLN A 104 12.83 -5.41 4.23
N ILE A 105 11.55 -5.06 4.28
CA ILE A 105 10.53 -5.79 5.02
C ILE A 105 9.20 -5.59 4.31
N LEU A 106 8.29 -6.55 4.46
CA LEU A 106 6.95 -6.47 3.88
C LEU A 106 5.91 -6.26 4.96
N CYS A 107 4.99 -5.36 4.73
CA CYS A 107 3.83 -5.18 5.58
C CYS A 107 2.55 -5.20 4.76
N GLU A 108 1.42 -5.26 5.43
CA GLU A 108 0.11 -5.30 4.78
C GLU A 108 -0.69 -4.04 5.09
N ASP A 109 -1.47 -3.60 4.10
CA ASP A 109 -2.52 -2.62 4.34
C ASP A 109 -3.76 -3.32 4.95
N PRO A 110 -4.83 -2.59 5.32
CA PRO A 110 -6.02 -3.22 5.93
C PRO A 110 -6.74 -4.23 5.04
N SER A 111 -6.49 -4.22 3.75
CA SER A 111 -7.10 -5.15 2.79
C SER A 111 -6.20 -6.33 2.45
N GLY A 112 -4.99 -6.40 3.02
CA GLY A 112 -4.03 -7.45 2.73
C GLY A 112 -3.15 -7.17 1.52
N ASN A 113 -3.17 -5.96 0.98
CA ASN A 113 -2.21 -5.57 -0.06
C ASN A 113 -0.83 -5.39 0.57
N VAL A 114 0.20 -5.80 -0.17
CA VAL A 114 1.57 -5.76 0.34
C VAL A 114 2.21 -4.41 0.04
N VAL A 115 2.93 -3.89 1.01
CA VAL A 115 3.79 -2.70 0.88
C VAL A 115 5.19 -3.10 1.33
N GLU A 116 6.19 -2.73 0.56
CA GLU A 116 7.59 -2.96 0.91
C GLU A 116 8.22 -1.69 1.45
N LEU A 117 8.90 -1.79 2.58
CA LEU A 117 9.74 -0.73 3.10
C LEU A 117 11.18 -1.09 2.82
N PHE A 118 11.96 -0.16 2.29
CA PHE A 118 13.31 -0.40 1.84
C PHE A 118 14.26 0.69 2.31
N GLU A 119 15.38 0.28 2.92
CA GLU A 119 16.46 1.20 3.25
C GLU A 119 17.64 0.88 2.32
N PRO A 120 18.04 1.80 1.44
CA PRO A 120 19.17 1.56 0.55
C PRO A 120 20.45 1.31 1.31
N GLY A 121 21.30 0.44 0.78
CA GLY A 121 22.66 0.23 1.27
C GLY A 121 23.55 1.43 0.97
N SER A 122 24.62 1.56 1.72
CA SER A 122 25.60 2.64 1.50
C SER A 122 26.63 2.26 0.45
#